data_8e294c842f1fd9ccda7a140ef4f7f974
#
_entry.id   8e294c842f1fd9ccda7a140ef4f7f974
#
_cell.length_a   1.000
_cell.length_b   1.000
_cell.length_c   1.000
_cell.angle_alpha   90.00
_cell.angle_beta   90.00
_cell.angle_gamma   90.00
#
_symmetry.space_group_name_H-M   'P 1'
#
loop_
_entity.id
_entity.type
_entity.pdbx_description
1 polymer ?
#
loop_
_entity_poly.entity_id
_entity_poly.type
_entity_poly.pdbx_seq_one_letter_code
_entity_poly.pdbx_strand_id
1 'polypeptide(L)'
;ASGIVVQPKRWYEAMRKLEFIVASDIFMNPTIAALADLVLPVSTSLEHDGIVMNNNGAQPGQFGALIKVIDNYGETKSDLEIVLDLYHRLHPNSTDPRFKDIDSYLTNDMAPAVKGAYTFSELKERVMGQYELEYLKYEKGLLRADGKPGFNTTTGKIELYSTMLAALGEDPLPYYMEPKYSAISRPDLAKEYPLILTTGARRFTSFHSEHRMIKTLREIHPWPTVQINPKTAAENGIIDG
;
A
#
# COMPACT_ATOMS: atom_id res chain seq x y z
N ALA A 1 -9.46 3.50 -3.08
CA ALA A 1 -8.40 4.49 -2.75
C ALA A 1 -8.96 5.64 -1.90
N SER A 2 -10.12 6.19 -2.22
CA SER A 2 -10.70 7.33 -1.49
C SER A 2 -10.97 7.06 0.00
N GLY A 3 -11.14 5.80 0.41
CA GLY A 3 -11.39 5.41 1.80
C GLY A 3 -10.16 5.46 2.73
N ILE A 4 -8.96 5.61 2.20
CA ILE A 4 -7.70 5.65 2.96
C ILE A 4 -6.99 7.00 2.91
N VAL A 5 -7.54 7.96 2.18
CA VAL A 5 -6.94 9.30 2.07
C VAL A 5 -7.58 10.28 3.05
N VAL A 6 -6.77 11.22 3.52
CA VAL A 6 -7.25 12.34 4.33
C VAL A 6 -8.10 13.26 3.45
N GLN A 7 -9.22 13.77 4.00
CA GLN A 7 -10.15 14.65 3.29
C GLN A 7 -10.76 14.01 2.01
N PRO A 8 -11.50 12.90 2.11
CA PRO A 8 -12.03 12.19 0.95
C PRO A 8 -12.91 13.03 0.02
N LYS A 9 -13.65 14.01 0.56
CA LYS A 9 -14.46 14.95 -0.23
C LYS A 9 -13.58 15.78 -1.18
N ARG A 10 -12.47 16.32 -0.70
CA ARG A 10 -11.54 17.11 -1.53
C ARG A 10 -10.91 16.25 -2.65
N TRP A 11 -10.57 14.98 -2.35
CA TRP A 11 -10.12 14.04 -3.36
C TRP A 11 -11.18 13.75 -4.42
N TYR A 12 -12.40 13.48 -3.99
CA TYR A 12 -13.52 13.27 -4.90
C TYR A 12 -13.75 14.48 -5.83
N GLU A 13 -13.77 15.68 -5.28
CA GLU A 13 -13.92 16.93 -6.05
C GLU A 13 -12.75 17.16 -7.03
N ALA A 14 -11.54 16.76 -6.67
CA ALA A 14 -10.36 16.83 -7.56
C ALA A 14 -10.45 15.81 -8.70
N MET A 15 -10.81 14.56 -8.39
CA MET A 15 -10.97 13.51 -9.39
C MET A 15 -12.03 13.84 -10.44
N ARG A 16 -13.14 14.46 -10.04
CA ARG A 16 -14.20 14.90 -10.96
C ARG A 16 -13.75 15.95 -11.99
N LYS A 17 -12.59 16.54 -11.84
CA LYS A 17 -12.01 17.50 -12.80
C LYS A 17 -11.14 16.83 -13.86
N LEU A 18 -10.87 15.54 -13.73
CA LEU A 18 -10.13 14.78 -14.73
C LEU A 18 -11.02 14.54 -15.95
N GLU A 19 -10.43 14.64 -17.12
CA GLU A 19 -11.13 14.43 -18.41
C GLU A 19 -11.45 12.95 -18.64
N PHE A 20 -10.64 12.04 -18.10
CA PHE A 20 -10.81 10.62 -18.27
C PHE A 20 -10.22 9.85 -17.09
N ILE A 21 -10.97 8.92 -16.52
CA ILE A 21 -10.57 8.11 -15.37
C ILE A 21 -10.67 6.64 -15.73
N VAL A 22 -9.53 5.96 -15.70
CA VAL A 22 -9.47 4.49 -15.75
C VAL A 22 -9.31 3.94 -14.34
N ALA A 23 -10.11 2.98 -13.97
CA ALA A 23 -10.00 2.30 -12.68
C ALA A 23 -9.82 0.79 -12.88
N SER A 24 -8.95 0.19 -12.10
CA SER A 24 -8.80 -1.26 -11.99
C SER A 24 -9.16 -1.71 -10.58
N ASP A 25 -10.01 -2.70 -10.44
CA ASP A 25 -10.39 -3.29 -9.16
C ASP A 25 -11.02 -4.67 -9.38
N ILE A 26 -10.99 -5.48 -8.33
CA ILE A 26 -11.69 -6.76 -8.27
C ILE A 26 -13.20 -6.54 -8.11
N PHE A 27 -13.61 -5.45 -7.46
CA PHE A 27 -15.00 -5.12 -7.17
C PHE A 27 -15.42 -3.79 -7.76
N MET A 28 -16.65 -3.72 -8.26
CA MET A 28 -17.30 -2.46 -8.59
C MET A 28 -17.69 -1.73 -7.29
N ASN A 29 -16.72 -1.02 -6.72
CA ASN A 29 -16.94 -0.23 -5.51
C ASN A 29 -17.63 1.11 -5.82
N PRO A 30 -18.22 1.79 -4.82
CA PRO A 30 -18.94 3.06 -5.04
C PRO A 30 -18.09 4.18 -5.68
N THR A 31 -16.79 4.23 -5.41
CA THR A 31 -15.90 5.25 -6.00
C THR A 31 -15.73 5.03 -7.50
N ILE A 32 -15.53 3.78 -7.91
CA ILE A 32 -15.41 3.38 -9.31
C ILE A 32 -16.73 3.66 -10.02
N ALA A 33 -17.85 3.21 -9.47
CA ALA A 33 -19.17 3.41 -10.06
C ALA A 33 -19.54 4.89 -10.24
N ALA A 34 -19.01 5.77 -9.38
CA ALA A 34 -19.30 7.22 -9.43
C ALA A 34 -18.35 8.03 -10.30
N LEU A 35 -17.14 7.56 -10.57
CA LEU A 35 -16.07 8.39 -11.13
C LEU A 35 -15.36 7.79 -12.35
N ALA A 36 -15.37 6.47 -12.54
CA ALA A 36 -14.61 5.86 -13.62
C ALA A 36 -15.36 5.95 -14.96
N ASP A 37 -14.64 6.35 -16.01
CA ASP A 37 -15.09 6.30 -17.40
C ASP A 37 -14.83 4.92 -18.02
N LEU A 38 -13.75 4.27 -17.60
CA LEU A 38 -13.39 2.90 -18.01
C LEU A 38 -13.00 2.08 -16.78
N VAL A 39 -13.56 0.87 -16.68
CA VAL A 39 -13.24 -0.08 -15.62
C VAL A 39 -12.54 -1.30 -16.23
N LEU A 40 -11.38 -1.63 -15.68
CA LEU A 40 -10.63 -2.82 -16.03
C LEU A 40 -10.78 -3.84 -14.90
N PRO A 41 -11.45 -4.98 -15.13
CA PRO A 41 -11.63 -6.00 -14.11
C PRO A 41 -10.29 -6.69 -13.83
N VAL A 42 -9.88 -6.72 -12.55
CA VAL A 42 -8.62 -7.31 -12.11
C VAL A 42 -8.84 -8.70 -11.54
N SER A 43 -7.95 -9.62 -11.89
CA SER A 43 -7.95 -10.98 -11.37
C SER A 43 -7.51 -11.05 -9.91
N THR A 44 -8.02 -12.05 -9.19
CA THR A 44 -7.59 -12.36 -7.83
C THR A 44 -6.23 -13.08 -7.82
N SER A 45 -5.60 -13.16 -6.65
CA SER A 45 -4.31 -13.86 -6.50
C SER A 45 -4.34 -15.35 -6.86
N LEU A 46 -5.48 -15.97 -6.97
CA LEU A 46 -5.61 -17.36 -7.41
C LEU A 46 -5.66 -17.52 -8.94
N GLU A 47 -5.87 -16.44 -9.66
CA GLU A 47 -6.12 -16.42 -11.10
C GLU A 47 -4.89 -16.00 -11.92
N HIS A 48 -3.77 -15.63 -11.29
CA HIS A 48 -2.57 -15.20 -12.00
C HIS A 48 -1.27 -15.62 -11.30
N ASP A 49 -0.20 -15.61 -12.06
CA ASP A 49 1.16 -15.79 -11.58
C ASP A 49 1.75 -14.49 -11.03
N GLY A 50 2.65 -14.58 -10.05
CA GLY A 50 3.31 -13.43 -9.46
C GLY A 50 4.42 -13.80 -8.48
N ILE A 51 5.04 -12.80 -7.89
CA ILE A 51 6.04 -12.97 -6.83
C ILE A 51 5.49 -12.39 -5.52
N VAL A 52 5.58 -13.15 -4.46
CA VAL A 52 5.26 -12.71 -3.10
C VAL A 52 6.58 -12.48 -2.36
N MET A 53 6.82 -11.24 -1.95
CA MET A 53 7.98 -10.89 -1.12
C MET A 53 7.55 -10.64 0.32
N ASN A 54 8.22 -11.26 1.26
CA ASN A 54 8.01 -10.98 2.67
C ASN A 54 8.89 -9.80 3.13
N ASN A 55 8.43 -8.59 2.91
CA ASN A 55 9.15 -7.37 3.28
C ASN A 55 8.91 -6.92 4.73
N ASN A 56 8.08 -7.63 5.49
CA ASN A 56 7.65 -7.19 6.82
C ASN A 56 8.63 -7.54 7.96
N GLY A 57 9.86 -7.94 7.62
CA GLY A 57 10.91 -8.18 8.60
C GLY A 57 10.80 -9.49 9.40
N ALA A 58 9.69 -10.21 9.30
CA ALA A 58 9.51 -11.48 10.03
C ALA A 58 10.39 -12.61 9.47
N GLN A 59 10.60 -12.61 8.16
CA GLN A 59 11.47 -13.58 7.47
C GLN A 59 12.20 -12.86 6.31
N PRO A 60 13.17 -12.01 6.63
CA PRO A 60 13.89 -11.28 5.61
C PRO A 60 14.63 -12.26 4.68
N GLY A 61 14.69 -11.93 3.40
CA GLY A 61 15.38 -12.75 2.42
C GLY A 61 14.54 -13.86 1.78
N GLN A 62 13.29 -14.04 2.19
CA GLN A 62 12.40 -15.02 1.59
C GLN A 62 11.44 -14.37 0.59
N PHE A 63 11.16 -15.09 -0.48
CA PHE A 63 10.13 -14.76 -1.47
C PHE A 63 9.54 -16.05 -2.03
N GLY A 64 8.35 -15.98 -2.58
CA GLY A 64 7.66 -17.14 -3.11
C GLY A 64 7.04 -16.87 -4.47
N ALA A 65 6.77 -17.93 -5.22
CA ALA A 65 5.92 -17.87 -6.38
C ALA A 65 4.45 -17.84 -5.95
N LEU A 66 3.73 -16.88 -6.45
CA LEU A 66 2.28 -16.95 -6.55
C LEU A 66 1.99 -17.70 -7.84
N ILE A 67 1.28 -18.80 -7.75
CA ILE A 67 1.01 -19.68 -8.89
C ILE A 67 -0.48 -19.66 -9.17
N LYS A 68 -0.85 -19.40 -10.40
CA LYS A 68 -2.23 -19.50 -10.89
C LYS A 68 -2.77 -20.91 -10.65
N VAL A 69 -3.92 -21.01 -9.98
CA VAL A 69 -4.56 -22.30 -9.64
C VAL A 69 -5.98 -22.45 -10.19
N ILE A 70 -6.60 -21.36 -10.63
CA ILE A 70 -7.91 -21.34 -11.27
C ILE A 70 -7.89 -20.46 -12.52
N ASP A 71 -8.82 -20.70 -13.44
CA ASP A 71 -8.98 -19.84 -14.60
C ASP A 71 -9.54 -18.47 -14.21
N ASN A 72 -9.21 -17.48 -15.02
CA ASN A 72 -9.70 -16.12 -14.85
C ASN A 72 -11.25 -16.10 -14.93
N TYR A 73 -11.86 -15.36 -14.05
CA TYR A 73 -13.32 -15.15 -14.09
C TYR A 73 -13.66 -14.05 -15.11
N GLY A 74 -14.39 -14.42 -16.16
CA GLY A 74 -14.79 -13.48 -17.21
C GLY A 74 -13.59 -12.87 -17.97
N GLU A 75 -13.55 -11.55 -18.07
CA GLU A 75 -12.50 -10.81 -18.79
C GLU A 75 -11.38 -10.30 -17.87
N THR A 76 -11.26 -10.83 -16.65
CA THR A 76 -10.26 -10.38 -15.69
C THR A 76 -8.84 -10.66 -16.16
N LYS A 77 -7.94 -9.72 -15.85
CA LYS A 77 -6.49 -9.84 -16.04
C LYS A 77 -5.77 -9.36 -14.79
N SER A 78 -4.57 -9.85 -14.52
CA SER A 78 -3.73 -9.27 -13.49
C SER A 78 -3.30 -7.84 -13.85
N ASP A 79 -2.95 -7.04 -12.86
CA ASP A 79 -2.40 -5.69 -13.10
C ASP A 79 -1.19 -5.74 -14.04
N LEU A 80 -0.34 -6.76 -13.88
CA LEU A 80 0.84 -6.95 -14.73
C LEU A 80 0.46 -7.28 -16.19
N GLU A 81 -0.53 -8.16 -16.42
CA GLU A 81 -1.03 -8.44 -17.78
C GLU A 81 -1.59 -7.19 -18.44
N ILE A 82 -2.35 -6.38 -17.69
CA ILE A 82 -2.90 -5.11 -18.19
C ILE A 82 -1.76 -4.15 -18.59
N VAL A 83 -0.74 -4.03 -17.76
CA VAL A 83 0.42 -3.16 -18.03
C VAL A 83 1.22 -3.67 -19.23
N LEU A 84 1.46 -4.97 -19.35
CA LEU A 84 2.16 -5.55 -20.49
C LEU A 84 1.38 -5.41 -21.80
N ASP A 85 0.07 -5.64 -21.77
CA ASP A 85 -0.79 -5.41 -22.94
C ASP A 85 -0.73 -3.95 -23.42
N LEU A 86 -0.75 -3.01 -22.48
CA LEU A 86 -0.60 -1.59 -22.78
C LEU A 86 0.78 -1.28 -23.33
N TYR A 87 1.85 -1.84 -22.73
CA TYR A 87 3.22 -1.70 -23.22
C TYR A 87 3.35 -2.15 -24.67
N HIS A 88 2.85 -3.34 -25.01
CA HIS A 88 2.91 -3.87 -26.37
C HIS A 88 2.15 -3.01 -27.40
N ARG A 89 1.01 -2.43 -26.99
CA ARG A 89 0.24 -1.51 -27.85
C ARG A 89 0.97 -0.19 -28.09
N LEU A 90 1.65 0.35 -27.06
CA LEU A 90 2.41 1.59 -27.18
C LEU A 90 3.77 1.39 -27.85
N HIS A 91 4.33 0.19 -27.77
CA HIS A 91 5.64 -0.16 -28.29
C HIS A 91 5.59 -1.42 -29.21
N PRO A 92 4.83 -1.38 -30.34
CA PRO A 92 4.57 -2.57 -31.15
C PRO A 92 5.83 -3.19 -31.77
N ASN A 93 6.91 -2.43 -31.87
CA ASN A 93 8.20 -2.88 -32.40
C ASN A 93 9.24 -3.14 -31.32
N SER A 94 8.86 -3.19 -30.05
CA SER A 94 9.80 -3.45 -28.98
C SER A 94 10.32 -4.89 -29.05
N THR A 95 11.64 -5.02 -28.97
CA THR A 95 12.34 -6.32 -28.88
C THR A 95 12.95 -6.51 -27.49
N ASP A 96 12.57 -5.69 -26.50
CA ASP A 96 13.09 -5.80 -25.15
C ASP A 96 12.62 -7.11 -24.51
N PRO A 97 13.57 -8.03 -24.21
CA PRO A 97 13.22 -9.36 -23.70
C PRO A 97 12.53 -9.33 -22.33
N ARG A 98 12.70 -8.25 -21.56
CA ARG A 98 12.08 -8.09 -20.24
C ARG A 98 10.56 -8.01 -20.30
N PHE A 99 10.04 -7.42 -21.38
CA PHE A 99 8.61 -7.18 -21.57
C PHE A 99 7.97 -8.14 -22.56
N LYS A 100 8.64 -9.27 -22.86
CA LYS A 100 8.12 -10.26 -23.81
C LYS A 100 6.82 -10.90 -23.31
N ASP A 101 6.81 -11.34 -22.06
CA ASP A 101 5.71 -12.02 -21.38
C ASP A 101 5.85 -11.91 -19.84
N ILE A 102 4.87 -12.42 -19.11
CA ILE A 102 4.84 -12.40 -17.64
C ILE A 102 6.07 -13.09 -17.05
N ASP A 103 6.41 -14.28 -17.52
CA ASP A 103 7.55 -15.05 -17.00
C ASP A 103 8.86 -14.31 -17.19
N SER A 104 9.04 -13.67 -18.33
CA SER A 104 10.22 -12.84 -18.64
C SER A 104 10.30 -11.62 -17.74
N TYR A 105 9.16 -10.93 -17.52
CA TYR A 105 9.10 -9.77 -16.65
C TYR A 105 9.43 -10.16 -15.21
N LEU A 106 8.77 -11.17 -14.66
CA LEU A 106 8.99 -11.63 -13.28
C LEU A 106 10.40 -12.18 -13.08
N THR A 107 10.96 -12.89 -14.08
CA THR A 107 12.38 -13.32 -14.05
C THR A 107 13.31 -12.13 -13.92
N ASN A 108 13.09 -11.08 -14.71
CA ASN A 108 13.92 -9.87 -14.65
C ASN A 108 13.74 -9.11 -13.33
N ASP A 109 12.51 -9.02 -12.81
CA ASP A 109 12.20 -8.33 -11.57
C ASP A 109 12.87 -8.98 -10.35
N MET A 110 12.89 -10.31 -10.29
CA MET A 110 13.55 -11.04 -9.21
C MET A 110 15.06 -11.21 -9.36
N ALA A 111 15.61 -11.03 -10.58
CA ALA A 111 17.02 -11.29 -10.88
C ALA A 111 18.01 -10.59 -9.93
N PRO A 112 17.81 -9.32 -9.50
CA PRO A 112 18.70 -8.69 -8.53
C PRO A 112 18.74 -9.40 -7.17
N ALA A 113 17.58 -9.91 -6.71
CA ALA A 113 17.47 -10.57 -5.42
C ALA A 113 18.15 -11.95 -5.42
N VAL A 114 17.99 -12.69 -6.52
CA VAL A 114 18.55 -14.05 -6.66
C VAL A 114 19.89 -14.07 -7.38
N LYS A 115 20.45 -12.90 -7.73
CA LYS A 115 21.70 -12.77 -8.50
C LYS A 115 21.68 -13.57 -9.81
N GLY A 116 20.51 -13.66 -10.45
CA GLY A 116 20.31 -14.41 -11.69
C GLY A 116 20.41 -15.93 -11.55
N ALA A 117 20.33 -16.46 -10.34
CA ALA A 117 20.54 -17.89 -10.11
C ALA A 117 19.47 -18.79 -10.73
N TYR A 118 18.27 -18.29 -10.94
CA TYR A 118 17.16 -19.02 -11.56
C TYR A 118 16.06 -18.07 -12.10
N THR A 119 15.25 -18.62 -12.98
CA THR A 119 14.12 -17.94 -13.63
C THR A 119 12.84 -18.02 -12.78
N PHE A 120 11.82 -17.28 -13.17
CA PHE A 120 10.51 -17.39 -12.51
C PHE A 120 9.85 -18.75 -12.73
N SER A 121 10.02 -19.36 -13.92
CA SER A 121 9.55 -20.73 -14.17
C SER A 121 10.19 -21.74 -13.19
N GLU A 122 11.49 -21.63 -12.93
CA GLU A 122 12.17 -22.46 -11.94
C GLU A 122 11.74 -22.13 -10.50
N LEU A 123 11.39 -20.87 -10.20
CA LEU A 123 10.79 -20.50 -8.92
C LEU A 123 9.41 -21.14 -8.71
N LYS A 124 8.59 -21.24 -9.76
CA LYS A 124 7.28 -21.93 -9.69
C LYS A 124 7.44 -23.39 -9.26
N GLU A 125 8.47 -24.07 -9.78
CA GLU A 125 8.77 -25.47 -9.38
C GLU A 125 9.26 -25.57 -7.93
N ARG A 126 10.05 -24.59 -7.48
CA ARG A 126 10.59 -24.53 -6.12
C ARG A 126 9.58 -24.04 -5.09
N VAL A 127 8.58 -23.28 -5.53
CA VAL A 127 7.58 -22.57 -4.73
C VAL A 127 8.17 -21.42 -3.91
N MET A 128 9.34 -21.61 -3.31
CA MET A 128 10.02 -20.60 -2.48
C MET A 128 11.48 -20.41 -2.91
N GLY A 129 11.93 -19.17 -2.80
CA GLY A 129 13.31 -18.77 -2.96
C GLY A 129 13.83 -18.03 -1.74
N GLN A 130 15.13 -17.96 -1.62
CA GLN A 130 15.83 -17.22 -0.59
C GLN A 130 17.01 -16.48 -1.20
N TYR A 131 17.23 -15.24 -0.76
CA TYR A 131 18.44 -14.48 -1.08
C TYR A 131 19.27 -14.27 0.19
N GLU A 132 20.59 -14.20 0.00
CA GLU A 132 21.48 -13.93 1.13
C GLU A 132 21.24 -12.53 1.68
N LEU A 133 21.11 -12.45 2.99
CA LEU A 133 21.07 -11.18 3.70
C LEU A 133 22.50 -10.77 4.06
N GLU A 134 22.83 -9.58 3.66
CA GLU A 134 24.09 -8.97 4.08
C GLU A 134 23.89 -8.29 5.44
N TYR A 135 24.53 -8.83 6.47
CA TYR A 135 24.50 -8.29 7.83
C TYR A 135 25.64 -7.30 8.09
N LEU A 136 25.45 -6.44 9.08
CA LEU A 136 26.43 -5.46 9.53
C LEU A 136 26.94 -4.55 8.39
N LYS A 137 26.04 -4.18 7.51
CA LYS A 137 26.35 -3.36 6.33
C LYS A 137 27.07 -2.06 6.68
N TYR A 138 26.72 -1.46 7.83
CA TYR A 138 27.34 -0.21 8.27
C TYR A 138 28.82 -0.40 8.64
N GLU A 139 29.19 -1.54 9.28
CA GLU A 139 30.57 -1.85 9.63
C GLU A 139 31.42 -2.19 8.39
N LYS A 140 30.79 -2.86 7.42
CA LYS A 140 31.42 -3.26 6.16
C LYS A 140 31.53 -2.14 5.12
N GLY A 141 31.04 -0.93 5.42
CA GLY A 141 31.04 0.16 4.47
C GLY A 141 30.06 0.02 3.31
N LEU A 142 29.06 -0.88 3.41
CA LEU A 142 28.13 -1.18 2.32
C LEU A 142 26.95 -0.23 2.24
N LEU A 143 26.79 0.68 3.19
CA LEU A 143 25.69 1.66 3.20
C LEU A 143 26.09 3.00 2.59
N ARG A 144 27.38 3.29 2.50
CA ARG A 144 27.92 4.57 2.05
C ARG A 144 28.51 4.46 0.66
N ALA A 145 28.29 5.48 -0.15
CA ALA A 145 28.87 5.55 -1.49
C ALA A 145 30.41 5.61 -1.50
N ASP A 146 31.04 6.13 -0.41
CA ASP A 146 32.49 6.22 -0.26
C ASP A 146 33.12 4.91 0.28
N GLY A 147 32.33 3.87 0.54
CA GLY A 147 32.79 2.56 1.03
C GLY A 147 33.31 2.55 2.46
N LYS A 148 33.20 3.65 3.20
CA LYS A 148 33.64 3.70 4.60
C LYS A 148 32.58 3.16 5.55
N PRO A 149 33.01 2.57 6.70
CA PRO A 149 32.07 2.20 7.75
C PRO A 149 31.16 3.37 8.16
N GLY A 150 29.89 3.08 8.40
CA GLY A 150 28.91 4.07 8.81
C GLY A 150 27.58 3.94 8.07
N PHE A 151 26.65 4.84 8.42
CA PHE A 151 25.34 4.94 7.82
C PHE A 151 25.33 5.90 6.63
N ASN A 152 24.36 5.78 5.74
CA ASN A 152 24.17 6.70 4.61
C ASN A 152 23.50 8.01 5.08
N THR A 153 24.18 8.71 5.94
CA THR A 153 23.80 10.02 6.50
C THR A 153 24.94 11.01 6.31
N THR A 154 24.68 12.28 6.44
CA THR A 154 25.70 13.32 6.30
C THR A 154 26.87 13.14 7.28
N THR A 155 26.56 12.71 8.51
CA THR A 155 27.57 12.47 9.55
C THR A 155 28.18 11.06 9.50
N GLY A 156 27.61 10.15 8.70
CA GLY A 156 27.97 8.73 8.70
C GLY A 156 27.50 7.96 9.93
N LYS A 157 26.73 8.60 10.82
CA LYS A 157 26.20 8.04 12.08
C LYS A 157 24.67 7.98 12.05
N ILE A 158 24.07 7.30 13.01
CA ILE A 158 22.64 7.48 13.30
C ILE A 158 22.44 8.91 13.79
N GLU A 159 21.60 9.66 13.09
CA GLU A 159 21.35 11.06 13.40
C GLU A 159 20.10 11.21 14.25
N LEU A 160 20.28 11.50 15.54
CA LEU A 160 19.18 11.95 16.42
C LEU A 160 18.83 13.42 16.14
N TYR A 161 19.83 14.23 15.80
CA TYR A 161 19.66 15.54 15.18
C TYR A 161 19.69 15.35 13.66
N SER A 162 18.57 15.58 13.00
CA SER A 162 18.46 15.37 11.55
C SER A 162 19.13 16.50 10.78
N THR A 163 20.30 16.24 10.21
CA THR A 163 20.97 17.22 9.34
C THR A 163 20.16 17.50 8.08
N MET A 164 19.37 16.54 7.61
CA MET A 164 18.49 16.71 6.45
C MET A 164 17.33 17.68 6.76
N LEU A 165 16.66 17.54 7.90
CA LEU A 165 15.59 18.47 8.31
C LEU A 165 16.14 19.86 8.54
N ALA A 166 17.31 19.99 9.20
CA ALA A 166 17.97 21.26 9.38
C ALA A 166 18.30 21.95 8.04
N ALA A 167 18.77 21.19 7.04
CA ALA A 167 19.05 21.72 5.70
C ALA A 167 17.80 22.19 4.95
N LEU A 168 16.61 21.62 5.28
CA LEU A 168 15.31 22.04 4.74
C LEU A 168 14.69 23.21 5.49
N GLY A 169 15.33 23.69 6.57
CA GLY A 169 14.78 24.75 7.43
C GLY A 169 13.72 24.28 8.42
N GLU A 170 13.60 22.97 8.60
CA GLU A 170 12.70 22.35 9.56
C GLU A 170 13.42 22.08 10.89
N ASP A 171 12.66 21.87 11.96
CA ASP A 171 13.25 21.52 13.25
C ASP A 171 13.95 20.15 13.17
N PRO A 172 15.25 20.07 13.46
CA PRO A 172 16.01 18.84 13.33
C PRO A 172 15.79 17.84 14.47
N LEU A 173 15.09 18.23 15.52
CA LEU A 173 14.76 17.39 16.67
C LEU A 173 13.24 17.20 16.76
N PRO A 174 12.76 16.02 17.16
CA PRO A 174 11.34 15.83 17.43
C PRO A 174 10.95 16.68 18.66
N TYR A 175 9.88 17.42 18.53
CA TYR A 175 9.28 18.21 19.61
C TYR A 175 7.77 18.02 19.61
N TYR A 176 7.16 18.26 20.77
CA TYR A 176 5.71 18.25 20.86
C TYR A 176 5.14 19.51 20.22
N MET A 177 4.18 19.32 19.36
CA MET A 177 3.38 20.40 18.78
C MET A 177 1.91 20.10 19.06
N GLU A 178 1.24 21.07 19.68
CA GLU A 178 -0.19 20.94 19.94
C GLU A 178 -0.97 20.75 18.65
N PRO A 179 -1.84 19.72 18.53
CA PRO A 179 -2.64 19.53 17.32
C PRO A 179 -3.50 20.75 17.01
N LYS A 180 -3.55 21.12 15.73
CA LYS A 180 -4.23 22.33 15.25
C LYS A 180 -5.71 22.44 15.66
N TYR A 181 -6.37 21.30 15.85
CA TYR A 181 -7.80 21.21 16.19
C TYR A 181 -8.06 20.59 17.56
N SER A 182 -7.09 20.65 18.48
CA SER A 182 -7.28 20.22 19.85
C SER A 182 -8.18 21.19 20.63
N ALA A 183 -8.66 20.75 21.76
CA ALA A 183 -9.41 21.60 22.67
C ALA A 183 -8.61 22.80 23.21
N ILE A 184 -7.27 22.69 23.21
CA ILE A 184 -6.35 23.77 23.62
C ILE A 184 -6.18 24.79 22.48
N SER A 185 -5.90 24.32 21.27
CA SER A 185 -5.68 25.19 20.10
C SER A 185 -6.98 25.84 19.58
N ARG A 186 -8.12 25.16 19.78
CA ARG A 186 -9.44 25.60 19.29
C ARG A 186 -10.52 25.39 20.35
N PRO A 187 -10.51 26.16 21.44
CA PRO A 187 -11.52 26.07 22.49
C PRO A 187 -12.93 26.45 22.01
N ASP A 188 -13.04 27.21 20.93
CA ASP A 188 -14.28 27.50 20.23
C ASP A 188 -14.92 26.22 19.65
N LEU A 189 -14.13 25.41 18.94
CA LEU A 189 -14.59 24.12 18.41
C LEU A 189 -14.87 23.10 19.52
N ALA A 190 -14.10 23.10 20.60
CA ALA A 190 -14.32 22.20 21.71
C ALA A 190 -15.65 22.46 22.45
N LYS A 191 -16.19 23.68 22.40
CA LYS A 191 -17.53 23.98 22.93
C LYS A 191 -18.64 23.43 22.05
N GLU A 192 -18.43 23.46 20.73
CA GLU A 192 -19.40 22.96 19.74
C GLU A 192 -19.30 21.44 19.58
N TYR A 193 -18.08 20.89 19.60
CA TYR A 193 -17.76 19.48 19.44
C TYR A 193 -16.93 18.98 20.65
N PRO A 194 -17.59 18.66 21.76
CA PRO A 194 -16.87 18.34 23.01
C PRO A 194 -16.21 16.97 23.03
N LEU A 195 -16.51 16.11 22.07
CA LEU A 195 -15.98 14.76 21.98
C LEU A 195 -14.81 14.69 21.00
N ILE A 196 -13.77 13.95 21.36
CA ILE A 196 -12.61 13.69 20.51
C ILE A 196 -12.77 12.30 19.89
N LEU A 197 -12.84 12.27 18.55
CA LEU A 197 -12.84 11.02 17.80
C LEU A 197 -11.41 10.50 17.65
N THR A 198 -11.17 9.28 18.14
CA THR A 198 -9.94 8.54 17.85
C THR A 198 -10.24 7.39 16.87
N THR A 199 -9.33 7.15 15.95
CA THR A 199 -9.42 6.02 15.01
C THR A 199 -8.31 5.03 15.30
N GLY A 200 -8.53 3.74 15.04
CA GLY A 200 -7.47 2.74 15.24
C GLY A 200 -7.96 1.37 15.67
N ALA A 201 -9.18 1.24 16.18
CA ALA A 201 -9.79 -0.06 16.46
C ALA A 201 -10.05 -0.79 15.13
N ARG A 202 -9.21 -1.77 14.80
CA ARG A 202 -9.35 -2.56 13.58
C ARG A 202 -10.43 -3.63 13.78
N ARG A 203 -11.28 -3.77 12.80
CA ARG A 203 -12.24 -4.86 12.72
C ARG A 203 -11.58 -6.06 12.05
N PHE A 204 -11.86 -7.27 12.54
CA PHE A 204 -11.34 -8.49 11.90
C PHE A 204 -11.98 -8.78 10.54
N THR A 205 -13.12 -8.15 10.22
CA THR A 205 -13.84 -8.30 8.94
C THR A 205 -13.38 -7.38 7.84
N SER A 206 -12.48 -6.42 8.14
CA SER A 206 -11.97 -5.49 7.13
C SER A 206 -10.59 -4.99 7.51
N PHE A 207 -9.79 -4.73 6.47
CA PHE A 207 -8.50 -4.05 6.60
C PHE A 207 -8.56 -2.75 5.81
N HIS A 208 -8.59 -1.61 6.51
CA HIS A 208 -8.87 -0.30 5.90
C HIS A 208 -10.18 -0.31 5.10
N SER A 209 -10.12 -0.23 3.78
CA SER A 209 -11.27 -0.34 2.88
C SER A 209 -11.42 -1.72 2.23
N GLU A 210 -10.45 -2.61 2.42
CA GLU A 210 -10.47 -3.95 1.87
C GLU A 210 -11.52 -4.83 2.55
N HIS A 211 -11.97 -5.86 1.86
CA HIS A 211 -12.96 -6.86 2.30
C HIS A 211 -14.38 -6.34 2.53
N ARG A 212 -14.63 -5.03 2.47
CA ARG A 212 -15.99 -4.46 2.67
C ARG A 212 -17.00 -4.88 1.61
N MET A 213 -16.52 -5.31 0.44
CA MET A 213 -17.36 -5.79 -0.66
C MET A 213 -17.65 -7.29 -0.56
N ILE A 214 -17.00 -8.02 0.34
CA ILE A 214 -17.25 -9.44 0.58
C ILE A 214 -18.52 -9.58 1.44
N LYS A 215 -19.57 -10.15 0.86
CA LYS A 215 -20.92 -10.23 1.45
C LYS A 215 -20.91 -10.81 2.85
N THR A 216 -20.30 -11.97 3.06
CA THR A 216 -20.23 -12.66 4.35
C THR A 216 -19.54 -11.87 5.45
N LEU A 217 -18.47 -11.14 5.12
CA LEU A 217 -17.78 -10.30 6.08
C LEU A 217 -18.57 -9.02 6.39
N ARG A 218 -19.26 -8.48 5.39
CA ARG A 218 -20.11 -7.31 5.56
C ARG A 218 -21.36 -7.61 6.40
N GLU A 219 -21.92 -8.79 6.32
CA GLU A 219 -23.07 -9.22 7.14
C GLU A 219 -22.74 -9.22 8.63
N ILE A 220 -21.47 -9.50 9.00
CA ILE A 220 -21.00 -9.45 10.40
C ILE A 220 -20.90 -7.99 10.90
N HIS A 221 -20.43 -7.06 10.05
CA HIS A 221 -20.30 -5.65 10.38
C HIS A 221 -20.86 -4.78 9.25
N PRO A 222 -22.19 -4.66 9.11
CA PRO A 222 -22.82 -3.95 8.00
C PRO A 222 -22.65 -2.44 8.03
N TRP A 223 -22.51 -1.86 9.23
CA TRP A 223 -22.51 -0.43 9.45
C TRP A 223 -21.21 0.08 10.10
N PRO A 224 -20.80 1.31 9.83
CA PRO A 224 -19.78 1.97 10.62
C PRO A 224 -20.31 2.19 12.04
N THR A 225 -19.48 1.87 13.04
CA THR A 225 -19.83 2.02 14.45
C THR A 225 -18.77 2.84 15.17
N VAL A 226 -19.18 3.54 16.23
CA VAL A 226 -18.30 4.20 17.17
C VAL A 226 -18.50 3.57 18.55
N GLN A 227 -17.41 3.37 19.27
CA GLN A 227 -17.47 2.94 20.66
C GLN A 227 -17.38 4.19 21.53
N ILE A 228 -18.34 4.32 22.44
CA ILE A 228 -18.43 5.44 23.38
C ILE A 228 -18.76 4.92 24.78
N ASN A 229 -18.25 5.59 25.82
CA ASN A 229 -18.61 5.29 27.20
C ASN A 229 -20.12 5.49 27.41
N PRO A 230 -20.85 4.54 28.03
CA PRO A 230 -22.30 4.65 28.21
C PRO A 230 -22.76 5.93 28.95
N LYS A 231 -22.00 6.38 29.94
CA LYS A 231 -22.31 7.63 30.64
C LYS A 231 -22.17 8.84 29.71
N THR A 232 -21.09 8.91 28.94
CA THR A 232 -20.86 9.96 27.94
C THR A 232 -21.93 9.94 26.85
N ALA A 233 -22.36 8.75 26.40
CA ALA A 233 -23.44 8.61 25.45
C ALA A 233 -24.74 9.20 26.01
N ALA A 234 -25.13 8.82 27.23
CA ALA A 234 -26.33 9.32 27.88
C ALA A 234 -26.29 10.85 28.08
N GLU A 235 -25.16 11.41 28.51
CA GLU A 235 -24.97 12.86 28.68
C GLU A 235 -25.13 13.66 27.37
N ASN A 236 -24.89 13.01 26.24
CA ASN A 236 -25.01 13.61 24.90
C ASN A 236 -26.27 13.15 24.13
N GLY A 237 -27.19 12.45 24.80
CA GLY A 237 -28.42 11.96 24.16
C GLY A 237 -28.22 10.93 23.06
N ILE A 238 -27.09 10.21 23.08
CA ILE A 238 -26.73 9.19 22.09
C ILE A 238 -27.28 7.84 22.60
N ILE A 239 -28.04 7.19 21.75
CA ILE A 239 -28.58 5.85 21.99
C ILE A 239 -27.91 4.85 21.04
N ASP A 240 -27.90 3.58 21.43
CA ASP A 240 -27.46 2.51 20.55
C ASP A 240 -28.45 2.36 19.40
N GLY A 241 -27.96 2.34 18.16
CA GLY A 241 -28.77 2.40 16.93
C GLY A 241 -28.74 1.15 16.06
#